data_8a1c9a1e88024455d5eba498c29d9242
#
_entry.id   8a1c9a1e88024455d5eba498c29d9242
#
_cell.length_a   1.000
_cell.length_b   1.000
_cell.length_c   1.000
_cell.angle_alpha   90.00
_cell.angle_beta   90.00
_cell.angle_gamma   90.00
#
_symmetry.space_group_name_H-M   'P 1'
#
loop_
_entity.id
_entity.type
_entity.pdbx_description
1 polymer ?
#
loop_
_entity_poly.entity_id
_entity_poly.type
_entity_poly.pdbx_seq_one_letter_code
_entity_poly.pdbx_strand_id
1 'polypeptide(L)'
;MWCLIAHGDGARRRTAIARSVALTGVWLMLAWPAAAQTQPGAADQETVRRLIERVEELERQVRELRQSQAPPLDVPSPQGDLSSANEHNTHAGDVTSPGGGVSPVADIHWFGDVGFRASDQQSDTSSFTVGQLDLFLTSSLTDHLNVLSEIVFRAGADNRYVVNAERLLLQYAPNPYLRVGVGRYHTAIGFYNTAYHHGSWFETAITRPTMFAYRGGLIPIHDIGVFASGRVPSGTLGLKYVFEIGNGQSSQNPANEATQNSADENNGKAFNVGLSANPERFPGLQVGFSTHRDRLKPANAAVTDQTTIAAHAVYQGTALEWLNEIVTVRSARLAPAPDSVTTGLYTQVSRQFGQLRPYFRYQYINASAADAAFRTLGLRHGPTLGLRRDMGKFAAVKAQYERLKRRAMPTVNSLTGQLAFTF
;
A
#
# COMPACT_ATOMS: atom_id res chain seq x y z
N MET A 1 -2.06 -55.95 -51.50
CA MET A 1 -1.05 -55.52 -52.47
C MET A 1 -0.31 -54.39 -51.81
N TRP A 2 0.73 -54.75 -51.11
CA TRP A 2 2.14 -54.47 -51.37
C TRP A 2 2.40 -52.93 -51.47
N CYS A 3 3.21 -52.24 -50.72
CA CYS A 3 4.57 -52.41 -50.16
C CYS A 3 4.74 -51.30 -49.10
N LEU A 4 5.18 -51.46 -47.90
CA LEU A 4 6.54 -51.70 -47.30
C LEU A 4 7.61 -50.65 -47.64
N ILE A 5 8.29 -50.25 -46.56
CA ILE A 5 9.69 -49.78 -46.40
C ILE A 5 9.81 -48.24 -46.26
N ALA A 6 10.54 -47.67 -45.34
CA ALA A 6 11.39 -48.09 -44.20
C ALA A 6 11.82 -46.84 -43.42
N HIS A 7 12.08 -47.03 -42.14
CA HIS A 7 13.21 -46.57 -41.34
C HIS A 7 13.80 -45.16 -41.48
N GLY A 8 13.85 -44.47 -40.36
CA GLY A 8 14.76 -43.35 -40.09
C GLY A 8 14.77 -42.94 -38.63
N ASP A 9 15.58 -43.60 -37.86
CA ASP A 9 15.95 -43.31 -36.49
C ASP A 9 16.35 -41.82 -36.28
N GLY A 10 15.86 -41.21 -35.22
CA GLY A 10 16.23 -39.85 -34.80
C GLY A 10 15.90 -39.57 -33.34
N ALA A 11 15.93 -40.58 -32.51
CA ALA A 11 15.86 -40.41 -31.07
C ALA A 11 17.25 -40.09 -30.47
N ARG A 12 17.26 -39.22 -29.49
CA ARG A 12 18.38 -38.91 -28.60
C ARG A 12 19.29 -37.73 -29.01
N ARG A 13 18.88 -36.54 -28.60
CA ARG A 13 19.73 -35.54 -27.94
C ARG A 13 18.86 -34.47 -27.31
N ARG A 14 18.22 -34.80 -26.20
CA ARG A 14 17.68 -33.85 -25.21
C ARG A 14 18.17 -34.35 -23.86
N THR A 15 19.28 -33.83 -23.43
CA THR A 15 19.65 -33.73 -21.99
C THR A 15 20.94 -32.95 -21.91
N ALA A 16 21.02 -32.14 -20.88
CA ALA A 16 22.20 -31.40 -20.44
C ALA A 16 22.42 -30.01 -21.01
N ILE A 17 21.51 -29.07 -20.74
CA ILE A 17 21.88 -27.66 -20.42
C ILE A 17 20.82 -27.15 -19.43
N ALA A 18 20.90 -27.55 -18.20
CA ALA A 18 20.12 -26.98 -17.11
C ALA A 18 20.74 -27.34 -15.76
N ARG A 19 22.00 -27.00 -15.57
CA ARG A 19 22.65 -26.97 -14.25
C ARG A 19 23.97 -26.22 -14.39
N SER A 20 23.99 -24.89 -14.26
CA SER A 20 25.16 -24.09 -13.88
C SER A 20 24.90 -22.59 -14.12
N VAL A 21 23.87 -21.99 -13.53
CA VAL A 21 23.77 -20.55 -13.33
C VAL A 21 23.12 -20.32 -11.97
N ALA A 22 23.76 -20.78 -10.96
CA ALA A 22 23.47 -20.35 -9.60
C ALA A 22 24.78 -20.47 -8.84
N LEU A 23 25.32 -19.35 -8.37
CA LEU A 23 26.47 -19.19 -7.48
C LEU A 23 27.71 -18.44 -8.01
N THR A 24 27.59 -17.48 -8.90
CA THR A 24 28.74 -16.59 -9.19
C THR A 24 28.42 -15.09 -9.24
N GLY A 25 27.28 -14.66 -8.71
CA GLY A 25 26.85 -13.25 -8.73
C GLY A 25 27.03 -12.44 -7.44
N VAL A 26 27.64 -12.95 -6.39
CA VAL A 26 27.67 -12.28 -5.06
C VAL A 26 29.08 -11.78 -4.64
N TRP A 27 30.14 -12.04 -5.41
CA TRP A 27 31.52 -11.71 -4.98
C TRP A 27 32.23 -10.63 -5.81
N LEU A 28 31.55 -9.70 -6.46
CA LEU A 28 32.17 -8.63 -7.27
C LEU A 28 31.85 -7.21 -6.78
N MET A 29 31.65 -7.01 -5.50
CA MET A 29 31.46 -5.68 -4.88
C MET A 29 32.46 -5.40 -3.75
N LEU A 30 33.70 -5.82 -3.86
CA LEU A 30 34.76 -5.46 -2.90
C LEU A 30 36.14 -5.33 -3.58
N ALA A 31 36.28 -4.42 -4.54
CA ALA A 31 37.59 -3.87 -4.90
C ALA A 31 37.40 -2.55 -5.64
N TRP A 32 37.17 -1.48 -4.89
CA TRP A 32 37.39 -0.13 -5.39
C TRP A 32 38.81 0.30 -4.96
N PRO A 33 39.65 0.79 -5.87
CA PRO A 33 40.95 1.33 -5.46
C PRO A 33 40.72 2.62 -4.66
N ALA A 34 41.44 2.72 -3.55
CA ALA A 34 41.52 3.92 -2.73
C ALA A 34 42.05 5.08 -3.60
N ALA A 35 41.15 5.94 -4.05
CA ALA A 35 41.56 7.23 -4.59
C ALA A 35 42.09 8.07 -3.42
N ALA A 36 43.31 8.60 -3.61
CA ALA A 36 44.00 9.44 -2.66
C ALA A 36 43.08 10.57 -2.17
N GLN A 37 42.83 10.61 -0.88
CA GLN A 37 42.20 11.75 -0.23
C GLN A 37 43.15 12.93 -0.31
N THR A 38 42.83 13.92 -1.14
CA THR A 38 43.42 15.24 -1.05
C THR A 38 43.05 15.83 0.28
N GLN A 39 44.03 16.19 1.11
CA GLN A 39 43.80 16.88 2.36
C GLN A 39 43.03 18.18 2.08
N PRO A 40 41.98 18.48 2.86
CA PRO A 40 41.25 19.73 2.71
C PRO A 40 42.16 20.91 2.94
N GLY A 41 42.01 21.93 2.10
CA GLY A 41 42.81 23.17 2.24
C GLY A 41 42.51 23.87 3.56
N ALA A 42 43.46 24.70 4.06
CA ALA A 42 43.35 25.43 5.32
C ALA A 42 42.04 26.25 5.43
N ALA A 43 41.52 26.74 4.31
CA ALA A 43 40.24 27.45 4.25
C ALA A 43 39.04 26.56 4.51
N ASP A 44 39.09 25.28 4.10
CA ASP A 44 38.00 24.30 4.36
C ASP A 44 37.99 23.86 5.82
N GLN A 45 39.19 23.74 6.42
CA GLN A 45 39.33 23.40 7.85
C GLN A 45 38.76 24.51 8.76
N GLU A 46 39.02 25.76 8.42
CA GLU A 46 38.48 26.92 9.14
C GLU A 46 36.92 26.98 9.05
N THR A 47 36.39 26.70 7.85
CA THR A 47 34.94 26.63 7.64
C THR A 47 34.29 25.50 8.43
N VAL A 48 34.89 24.32 8.43
CA VAL A 48 34.43 23.17 9.22
C VAL A 48 34.47 23.47 10.71
N ARG A 49 35.52 24.11 11.20
CA ARG A 49 35.64 24.52 12.60
C ARG A 49 34.52 25.50 13.04
N ARG A 50 34.24 26.51 12.22
CA ARG A 50 33.13 27.45 12.47
C ARG A 50 31.75 26.77 12.43
N LEU A 51 31.56 25.79 11.59
CA LEU A 51 30.33 25.01 11.57
C LEU A 51 30.18 24.14 12.82
N ILE A 52 31.26 23.51 13.29
CA ILE A 52 31.24 22.73 14.54
C ILE A 52 30.92 23.64 15.74
N GLU A 53 31.58 24.79 15.88
CA GLU A 53 31.30 25.75 16.92
C GLU A 53 29.85 26.25 16.91
N ARG A 54 29.28 26.41 15.68
CA ARG A 54 27.88 26.83 15.55
C ARG A 54 26.89 25.71 15.91
N VAL A 55 27.21 24.47 15.60
CA VAL A 55 26.41 23.30 16.01
C VAL A 55 26.42 23.16 17.54
N GLU A 56 27.58 23.23 18.16
CA GLU A 56 27.70 23.15 19.62
C GLU A 56 26.92 24.27 20.34
N GLU A 57 26.95 25.48 19.79
CA GLU A 57 26.18 26.61 20.32
C GLU A 57 24.66 26.37 20.17
N LEU A 58 24.20 25.87 19.04
CA LEU A 58 22.80 25.55 18.86
C LEU A 58 22.33 24.39 19.75
N GLU A 59 23.18 23.39 19.97
CA GLU A 59 22.87 22.28 20.88
C GLU A 59 22.79 22.77 22.33
N ARG A 60 23.62 23.75 22.71
CA ARG A 60 23.54 24.39 24.02
C ARG A 60 22.21 25.14 24.20
N GLN A 61 21.83 25.95 23.20
CA GLN A 61 20.57 26.68 23.21
C GLN A 61 19.36 25.74 23.31
N VAL A 62 19.37 24.63 22.58
CA VAL A 62 18.32 23.61 22.67
C VAL A 62 18.27 22.96 24.06
N ARG A 63 19.42 22.71 24.71
CA ARG A 63 19.45 22.18 26.08
C ARG A 63 18.90 23.18 27.06
N GLU A 64 19.27 24.46 26.97
CA GLU A 64 18.78 25.53 27.81
C GLU A 64 17.25 25.72 27.67
N LEU A 65 16.75 25.70 26.46
CA LEU A 65 15.30 25.77 26.20
C LEU A 65 14.55 24.56 26.77
N ARG A 66 15.11 23.34 26.68
CA ARG A 66 14.51 22.14 27.30
C ARG A 66 14.53 22.18 28.82
N GLN A 67 15.52 22.81 29.44
CA GLN A 67 15.61 22.98 30.91
C GLN A 67 14.70 24.09 31.45
N SER A 68 14.36 25.08 30.63
CA SER A 68 13.44 26.16 31.00
C SER A 68 11.95 25.80 30.88
N GLN A 69 11.63 24.66 30.23
CA GLN A 69 10.28 24.12 30.25
C GLN A 69 10.06 23.33 31.52
N ALA A 70 9.08 23.74 32.33
CA ALA A 70 8.71 23.07 33.57
C ALA A 70 8.44 21.57 33.35
N PRO A 71 8.73 20.70 34.35
CA PRO A 71 8.56 19.25 34.18
C PRO A 71 7.10 18.93 33.84
N PRO A 72 6.86 18.02 32.88
CA PRO A 72 5.52 17.53 32.59
C PRO A 72 4.97 16.87 33.86
N LEU A 73 3.74 17.14 34.18
CA LEU A 73 2.95 16.35 35.11
C LEU A 73 2.98 14.89 34.62
N ASP A 74 3.30 13.97 35.52
CA ASP A 74 3.30 12.53 35.29
C ASP A 74 1.97 12.08 34.72
N VAL A 75 1.91 11.99 33.39
CA VAL A 75 0.84 11.31 32.67
C VAL A 75 1.45 9.99 32.25
N PRO A 76 0.86 8.82 32.61
CA PRO A 76 1.39 7.53 32.21
C PRO A 76 1.49 7.49 30.68
N SER A 77 2.66 7.10 30.18
CA SER A 77 2.92 6.90 28.76
C SER A 77 1.81 6.06 28.12
N PRO A 78 1.12 6.57 27.11
CA PRO A 78 0.31 5.71 26.27
C PRO A 78 1.30 4.85 25.46
N GLN A 79 1.33 3.57 25.74
CA GLN A 79 1.90 2.59 24.82
C GLN A 79 1.23 2.80 23.46
N GLY A 80 2.07 3.01 22.45
CA GLY A 80 1.65 3.40 21.12
C GLY A 80 0.55 2.51 20.54
N ASP A 81 -0.57 3.11 20.33
CA ASP A 81 -1.71 2.53 19.63
C ASP A 81 -1.38 2.46 18.16
N LEU A 82 -0.82 1.34 17.70
CA LEU A 82 -0.51 1.05 16.30
C LEU A 82 -1.78 0.83 15.44
N SER A 83 -2.94 1.16 15.97
CA SER A 83 -4.23 0.91 15.31
C SER A 83 -4.70 2.02 14.39
N SER A 84 -3.88 3.01 14.09
CA SER A 84 -4.31 4.14 13.27
C SER A 84 -3.42 4.35 12.04
N ALA A 85 -3.56 3.51 11.05
CA ALA A 85 -3.08 3.83 9.71
C ALA A 85 -3.74 5.10 9.12
N ASN A 86 -4.78 5.60 9.76
CA ASN A 86 -5.35 6.93 9.52
C ASN A 86 -4.82 8.01 10.47
N GLU A 87 -3.98 7.66 11.46
CA GLU A 87 -3.47 8.59 12.46
C GLU A 87 -2.00 8.98 12.23
N HIS A 88 -1.38 8.66 11.11
CA HIS A 88 -0.09 9.26 10.75
C HIS A 88 -0.15 10.77 10.50
N ASN A 89 -1.27 11.41 10.81
CA ASN A 89 -1.46 12.86 10.74
C ASN A 89 -1.17 13.60 12.06
N THR A 90 -0.62 12.98 13.09
CA THR A 90 -0.42 13.65 14.40
C THR A 90 1.04 13.85 14.80
N HIS A 91 1.92 14.11 13.84
CA HIS A 91 3.22 14.73 14.15
C HIS A 91 3.35 16.13 13.53
N ALA A 92 2.29 16.93 13.57
CA ALA A 92 2.45 18.36 13.53
C ALA A 92 2.93 18.78 14.93
N GLY A 93 4.24 18.99 15.08
CA GLY A 93 4.80 19.57 16.28
C GLY A 93 4.11 20.89 16.57
N ASP A 94 3.62 21.03 17.78
CA ASP A 94 3.05 22.25 18.34
C ASP A 94 4.10 23.36 18.27
N VAL A 95 4.07 24.16 17.21
CA VAL A 95 4.83 25.41 17.11
C VAL A 95 3.86 26.54 17.32
N THR A 96 3.49 26.77 18.56
CA THR A 96 2.84 28.02 18.97
C THR A 96 3.86 29.14 18.93
N SER A 97 3.89 29.89 17.83
CA SER A 97 4.51 31.24 17.82
C SER A 97 3.57 32.20 18.54
N PRO A 98 4.06 32.98 19.53
CA PRO A 98 3.28 34.04 20.15
C PRO A 98 3.21 35.24 19.22
N GLY A 99 2.12 35.41 18.53
CA GLY A 99 1.84 36.62 17.74
C GLY A 99 1.22 36.37 16.39
N GLY A 100 -0.08 36.33 16.31
CA GLY A 100 -0.96 36.73 15.23
C GLY A 100 -0.65 36.21 13.82
N GLY A 101 -1.29 35.15 13.41
CA GLY A 101 -1.32 34.64 12.05
C GLY A 101 -0.75 33.23 12.00
N VAL A 102 -1.62 32.21 12.04
CA VAL A 102 -1.24 30.83 11.82
C VAL A 102 -0.83 30.71 10.35
N SER A 103 0.47 30.74 10.06
CA SER A 103 0.95 30.28 8.77
C SER A 103 0.79 28.76 8.75
N PRO A 104 0.05 28.18 7.79
CA PRO A 104 -0.09 26.74 7.70
C PRO A 104 1.29 26.10 7.52
N VAL A 105 1.70 25.27 8.47
CA VAL A 105 2.94 24.48 8.36
C VAL A 105 2.63 23.26 7.51
N ALA A 106 3.31 23.12 6.39
CA ALA A 106 3.22 21.95 5.54
C ALA A 106 4.29 20.93 5.96
N ASP A 107 3.86 19.69 6.19
CA ASP A 107 4.72 18.54 6.42
C ASP A 107 4.77 17.72 5.12
N ILE A 108 6.00 17.46 4.63
CA ILE A 108 6.23 16.85 3.32
C ILE A 108 7.08 15.60 3.50
N HIS A 109 6.57 14.48 3.00
CA HIS A 109 7.28 13.21 2.97
C HIS A 109 7.34 12.65 1.55
N TRP A 110 8.43 11.99 1.25
CA TRP A 110 8.63 11.30 -0.01
C TRP A 110 8.82 9.81 0.23
N PHE A 111 8.20 9.00 -0.63
CA PHE A 111 8.38 7.56 -0.64
C PHE A 111 8.75 7.12 -2.05
N GLY A 112 9.73 6.23 -2.15
CA GLY A 112 10.15 5.74 -3.45
C GLY A 112 10.59 4.29 -3.39
N ASP A 113 10.55 3.62 -4.54
CA ASP A 113 11.08 2.28 -4.67
C ASP A 113 11.70 2.00 -6.04
N VAL A 114 12.67 1.10 -6.03
CA VAL A 114 13.29 0.50 -7.22
C VAL A 114 13.21 -1.01 -7.08
N GLY A 115 12.78 -1.69 -8.11
CA GLY A 115 12.60 -3.13 -8.09
C GLY A 115 13.23 -3.83 -9.28
N PHE A 116 13.37 -5.15 -9.12
CA PHE A 116 13.67 -6.08 -10.19
C PHE A 116 12.69 -7.24 -10.13
N ARG A 117 12.13 -7.63 -11.25
CA ARG A 117 11.24 -8.78 -11.34
C ARG A 117 11.66 -9.70 -12.47
N ALA A 118 11.59 -11.01 -12.18
CA ALA A 118 11.70 -12.09 -13.17
C ALA A 118 10.58 -13.11 -12.93
N SER A 119 10.08 -13.73 -14.02
CA SER A 119 9.08 -14.79 -13.93
C SER A 119 9.36 -15.88 -14.98
N ASP A 120 8.76 -17.06 -14.79
CA ASP A 120 8.78 -18.15 -15.78
C ASP A 120 7.65 -18.06 -16.82
N GLN A 121 6.86 -17.00 -16.79
CA GLN A 121 5.84 -16.75 -17.80
C GLN A 121 6.51 -16.34 -19.12
N GLN A 122 6.23 -17.07 -20.20
CA GLN A 122 6.91 -16.92 -21.50
C GLN A 122 6.79 -15.50 -22.11
N SER A 123 5.75 -14.74 -21.75
CA SER A 123 5.54 -13.37 -22.25
C SER A 123 6.20 -12.29 -21.40
N ASP A 124 6.72 -12.66 -20.23
CA ASP A 124 7.30 -11.68 -19.29
C ASP A 124 8.77 -11.44 -19.62
N THR A 125 9.18 -10.17 -19.53
CA THR A 125 10.58 -9.77 -19.62
C THR A 125 11.08 -9.45 -18.22
N SER A 126 12.23 -10.02 -17.85
CA SER A 126 12.91 -9.65 -16.61
C SER A 126 13.42 -8.22 -16.72
N SER A 127 13.09 -7.38 -15.76
CA SER A 127 13.42 -5.96 -15.83
C SER A 127 13.64 -5.32 -14.47
N PHE A 128 14.47 -4.28 -14.46
CA PHE A 128 14.50 -3.28 -13.41
C PHE A 128 13.39 -2.27 -13.66
N THR A 129 12.76 -1.81 -12.60
CA THR A 129 11.72 -0.80 -12.66
C THR A 129 11.93 0.22 -11.56
N VAL A 130 11.73 1.50 -11.87
CA VAL A 130 11.38 2.50 -10.87
C VAL A 130 9.91 2.23 -10.55
N GLY A 131 9.60 1.91 -9.32
CA GLY A 131 8.24 1.57 -8.90
C GLY A 131 7.36 2.81 -8.89
N GLN A 132 7.36 3.52 -7.79
CA GLN A 132 6.67 4.80 -7.65
C GLN A 132 7.52 5.81 -6.88
N LEU A 133 7.30 7.08 -7.14
CA LEU A 133 7.70 8.19 -6.29
C LEU A 133 6.44 8.87 -5.82
N ASP A 134 6.24 8.89 -4.51
CA ASP A 134 5.04 9.36 -3.85
C ASP A 134 5.38 10.61 -3.02
N LEU A 135 4.72 11.71 -3.34
CA LEU A 135 4.78 12.96 -2.60
C LEU A 135 3.56 13.06 -1.71
N PHE A 136 3.77 12.94 -0.42
CA PHE A 136 2.76 13.06 0.61
C PHE A 136 2.90 14.38 1.36
N LEU A 137 1.84 15.19 1.34
CA LEU A 137 1.82 16.50 1.95
C LEU A 137 0.62 16.60 2.89
N THR A 138 0.88 17.03 4.13
CA THR A 138 -0.17 17.40 5.10
C THR A 138 0.02 18.83 5.56
N SER A 139 -1.08 19.50 5.88
CA SER A 139 -1.05 20.84 6.46
C SER A 139 -2.23 21.05 7.39
N SER A 140 -1.95 21.51 8.59
CA SER A 140 -2.99 21.95 9.53
C SER A 140 -3.30 23.43 9.27
N LEU A 141 -4.51 23.70 8.78
CA LEU A 141 -4.98 25.08 8.54
C LEU A 141 -5.49 25.74 9.81
N THR A 142 -6.09 24.92 10.71
CA THR A 142 -6.52 25.30 12.05
C THR A 142 -6.41 24.07 12.96
N ASP A 143 -6.71 24.20 14.24
CA ASP A 143 -6.73 23.09 15.22
C ASP A 143 -7.65 21.92 14.80
N HIS A 144 -8.61 22.19 13.93
CA HIS A 144 -9.61 21.21 13.51
C HIS A 144 -9.70 20.99 11.99
N LEU A 145 -9.03 21.84 11.19
CA LEU A 145 -9.09 21.80 9.75
C LEU A 145 -7.75 21.45 9.14
N ASN A 146 -7.68 20.32 8.43
CA ASN A 146 -6.46 19.79 7.85
C ASN A 146 -6.63 19.55 6.35
N VAL A 147 -5.56 19.74 5.59
CA VAL A 147 -5.44 19.35 4.18
C VAL A 147 -4.45 18.19 4.06
N LEU A 148 -4.78 17.23 3.21
CA LEU A 148 -3.91 16.16 2.80
C LEU A 148 -3.88 16.10 1.27
N SER A 149 -2.69 16.06 0.71
CA SER A 149 -2.48 15.85 -0.72
C SER A 149 -1.46 14.73 -0.92
N GLU A 150 -1.72 13.86 -1.89
CA GLU A 150 -0.81 12.79 -2.28
C GLU A 150 -0.73 12.73 -3.80
N ILE A 151 0.50 12.84 -4.31
CA ILE A 151 0.78 12.83 -5.75
C ILE A 151 1.78 11.73 -6.01
N VAL A 152 1.41 10.79 -6.88
CA VAL A 152 2.24 9.65 -7.23
C VAL A 152 2.72 9.76 -8.66
N PHE A 153 4.03 9.68 -8.83
CA PHE A 153 4.71 9.51 -10.12
C PHE A 153 4.99 8.01 -10.28
N ARG A 154 4.47 7.41 -11.34
CA ARG A 154 4.59 5.97 -11.59
C ARG A 154 5.08 5.69 -13.00
N ALA A 155 5.98 4.74 -13.14
CA ALA A 155 6.40 4.26 -14.45
C ALA A 155 5.24 3.48 -15.10
N GLY A 156 4.88 3.86 -16.32
CA GLY A 156 3.91 3.15 -17.14
C GLY A 156 4.56 2.05 -17.98
N ALA A 157 3.76 1.10 -18.44
CA ALA A 157 4.22 0.00 -19.30
C ALA A 157 4.70 0.46 -20.69
N ASP A 158 4.36 1.69 -21.08
CA ASP A 158 4.72 2.33 -22.34
C ASP A 158 6.00 3.20 -22.26
N ASN A 159 6.81 3.01 -21.22
CA ASN A 159 8.00 3.80 -20.90
C ASN A 159 7.72 5.29 -20.65
N ARG A 160 6.51 5.62 -20.21
CA ARG A 160 6.13 6.98 -19.78
C ARG A 160 5.90 7.02 -18.29
N TYR A 161 6.16 8.18 -17.70
CA TYR A 161 5.72 8.44 -16.34
C TYR A 161 4.29 8.98 -16.34
N VAL A 162 3.48 8.44 -15.43
CA VAL A 162 2.11 8.89 -15.19
C VAL A 162 2.09 9.57 -13.84
N VAL A 163 1.46 10.74 -13.78
CA VAL A 163 1.26 11.51 -12.55
C VAL A 163 -0.20 11.36 -12.14
N ASN A 164 -0.43 10.88 -10.92
CA ASN A 164 -1.75 10.66 -10.36
C ASN A 164 -1.93 11.50 -9.09
N ALA A 165 -3.04 12.22 -8.99
CA ALA A 165 -3.50 12.75 -7.72
C ALA A 165 -4.22 11.61 -6.97
N GLU A 166 -3.51 10.91 -6.09
CA GLU A 166 -4.08 9.78 -5.35
C GLU A 166 -5.04 10.27 -4.28
N ARG A 167 -4.68 11.33 -3.57
CA ARG A 167 -5.57 12.00 -2.61
C ARG A 167 -5.48 13.51 -2.74
N LEU A 168 -6.62 14.16 -2.55
CA LEU A 168 -6.73 15.59 -2.29
C LEU A 168 -7.94 15.78 -1.37
N LEU A 169 -7.69 16.07 -0.11
CA LEU A 169 -8.68 15.92 0.93
C LEU A 169 -8.62 17.09 1.91
N LEU A 170 -9.77 17.74 2.11
CA LEU A 170 -9.99 18.66 3.20
C LEU A 170 -10.75 17.94 4.32
N GLN A 171 -10.23 17.99 5.54
CA GLN A 171 -10.80 17.28 6.70
C GLN A 171 -11.08 18.26 7.83
N TYR A 172 -12.25 18.12 8.44
CA TYR A 172 -12.65 18.82 9.65
C TYR A 172 -12.88 17.79 10.78
N ALA A 173 -12.13 17.90 11.88
CA ALA A 173 -12.15 16.97 13.00
C ALA A 173 -12.29 17.73 14.33
N PRO A 174 -13.51 18.13 14.73
CA PRO A 174 -13.73 18.91 15.94
C PRO A 174 -13.47 18.11 17.22
N ASN A 175 -13.52 16.79 17.18
CA ASN A 175 -13.32 15.89 18.31
C ASN A 175 -13.07 14.45 17.83
N PRO A 176 -12.69 13.51 18.71
CA PRO A 176 -12.43 12.12 18.33
C PRO A 176 -13.63 11.33 17.81
N TYR A 177 -14.84 11.83 18.02
CA TYR A 177 -16.10 11.13 17.65
C TYR A 177 -16.61 11.50 16.28
N LEU A 178 -16.08 12.59 15.70
CA LEU A 178 -16.49 13.07 14.38
C LEU A 178 -15.31 13.63 13.61
N ARG A 179 -15.09 13.09 12.43
CA ARG A 179 -14.23 13.64 11.37
C ARG A 179 -15.04 13.63 10.09
N VAL A 180 -15.14 14.75 9.41
CA VAL A 180 -15.76 14.87 8.10
C VAL A 180 -14.68 15.24 7.09
N GLY A 181 -14.64 14.58 5.96
CA GLY A 181 -13.71 14.90 4.88
C GLY A 181 -14.42 15.03 3.55
N VAL A 182 -13.89 15.87 2.67
CA VAL A 182 -14.37 16.07 1.30
C VAL A 182 -13.19 16.08 0.35
N GLY A 183 -13.34 15.39 -0.77
CA GLY A 183 -12.31 15.28 -1.80
C GLY A 183 -12.10 13.88 -2.30
N ARG A 184 -10.88 13.56 -2.75
CA ARG A 184 -10.46 12.23 -3.16
C ARG A 184 -9.78 11.51 -1.98
N TYR A 185 -10.28 10.35 -1.62
CA TYR A 185 -9.84 9.58 -0.45
C TYR A 185 -9.74 8.09 -0.77
N HIS A 186 -9.05 7.32 0.10
CA HIS A 186 -9.07 5.86 0.06
C HIS A 186 -10.37 5.35 0.64
N THR A 187 -11.05 4.47 -0.10
CA THR A 187 -12.27 3.86 0.41
C THR A 187 -11.99 3.01 1.63
N ALA A 188 -12.83 3.10 2.64
CA ALA A 188 -12.71 2.30 3.86
C ALA A 188 -13.27 0.88 3.69
N ILE A 189 -12.89 0.21 2.59
CA ILE A 189 -13.26 -1.17 2.29
C ILE A 189 -12.10 -2.09 2.62
N GLY A 190 -12.26 -2.88 3.70
CA GLY A 190 -11.20 -3.70 4.25
C GLY A 190 -10.17 -2.90 5.06
N PHE A 191 -9.22 -3.61 5.65
CA PHE A 191 -8.13 -3.03 6.43
C PHE A 191 -6.95 -2.60 5.53
N TYR A 192 -6.52 -3.47 4.62
CA TYR A 192 -5.31 -3.26 3.82
C TYR A 192 -5.36 -1.97 2.99
N ASN A 193 -6.52 -1.65 2.42
CA ASN A 193 -6.69 -0.45 1.59
C ASN A 193 -6.44 0.85 2.34
N THR A 194 -6.76 0.91 3.62
CA THR A 194 -6.56 2.09 4.45
C THR A 194 -5.21 2.09 5.18
N ALA A 195 -4.70 0.89 5.54
CA ALA A 195 -3.49 0.76 6.36
C ALA A 195 -2.19 0.81 5.54
N TYR A 196 -2.18 0.25 4.32
CA TYR A 196 -0.97 0.05 3.52
C TYR A 196 -1.06 0.73 2.15
N HIS A 197 -1.53 1.97 2.11
CA HIS A 197 -1.66 2.65 0.83
C HIS A 197 -0.42 3.44 0.44
N HIS A 198 0.27 4.01 1.42
CA HIS A 198 1.43 4.85 1.16
C HIS A 198 2.66 4.03 0.94
N GLY A 199 3.34 4.30 -0.15
CA GLY A 199 4.70 3.89 -0.45
C GLY A 199 5.08 2.46 -0.09
N SER A 200 5.75 1.80 -0.97
CA SER A 200 6.22 0.42 -0.76
C SER A 200 7.06 0.25 0.50
N TRP A 201 7.55 1.35 1.07
CA TRP A 201 8.34 1.31 2.30
C TRP A 201 7.55 0.78 3.51
N PHE A 202 6.27 1.13 3.64
CA PHE A 202 5.41 0.66 4.76
C PHE A 202 4.99 -0.80 4.63
N GLU A 203 4.88 -1.30 3.41
CA GLU A 203 4.40 -2.66 3.16
C GLU A 203 5.45 -3.71 3.56
N THR A 204 5.06 -4.74 4.29
CA THR A 204 5.94 -5.88 4.60
C THR A 204 6.29 -6.65 3.34
N ALA A 205 5.30 -6.99 2.51
CA ALA A 205 5.47 -7.68 1.24
C ALA A 205 5.78 -6.69 0.09
N ILE A 206 6.35 -7.20 -1.02
CA ILE A 206 6.61 -6.38 -2.21
C ILE A 206 5.31 -6.13 -2.98
N THR A 207 4.48 -7.16 -3.15
CA THR A 207 3.23 -7.06 -3.88
C THR A 207 2.06 -6.93 -2.93
N ARG A 208 1.06 -6.13 -3.31
CA ARG A 208 -0.23 -6.06 -2.61
C ARG A 208 -1.00 -7.39 -2.75
N PRO A 209 -1.88 -7.74 -1.80
CA PRO A 209 -2.83 -8.83 -2.02
C PRO A 209 -3.64 -8.54 -3.28
N THR A 210 -3.81 -9.54 -4.15
CA THR A 210 -4.42 -9.35 -5.49
C THR A 210 -5.80 -8.69 -5.42
N MET A 211 -6.58 -8.96 -4.38
CA MET A 211 -7.91 -8.35 -4.23
C MET A 211 -7.86 -6.85 -3.94
N PHE A 212 -6.73 -6.32 -3.48
CA PHE A 212 -6.44 -4.89 -3.25
C PHE A 212 -5.45 -4.32 -4.27
N ALA A 213 -5.23 -5.01 -5.39
CA ALA A 213 -4.35 -4.49 -6.44
C ALA A 213 -4.94 -3.22 -7.07
N TYR A 214 -4.09 -2.23 -7.38
CA TYR A 214 -4.49 -1.00 -8.05
C TYR A 214 -5.13 -1.24 -9.42
N ARG A 215 -4.74 -2.33 -10.10
CA ARG A 215 -5.32 -2.77 -11.36
C ARG A 215 -5.80 -4.20 -11.22
N GLY A 216 -7.07 -4.43 -11.53
CA GLY A 216 -7.66 -5.76 -11.43
C GLY A 216 -7.88 -6.24 -10.00
N GLY A 217 -7.97 -5.36 -9.02
CA GLY A 217 -8.47 -5.63 -7.68
C GLY A 217 -9.98 -5.81 -7.64
N LEU A 218 -10.52 -6.11 -6.47
CA LEU A 218 -11.96 -6.36 -6.29
C LEU A 218 -12.72 -5.15 -5.75
N ILE A 219 -12.01 -4.10 -5.31
CA ILE A 219 -12.61 -2.93 -4.68
C ILE A 219 -12.20 -1.65 -5.40
N PRO A 220 -13.01 -0.59 -5.38
CA PRO A 220 -12.54 0.75 -5.67
C PRO A 220 -11.52 1.17 -4.59
N ILE A 221 -10.28 1.40 -4.99
CA ILE A 221 -9.22 1.82 -4.06
C ILE A 221 -9.47 3.24 -3.59
N HIS A 222 -9.87 4.13 -4.52
CA HIS A 222 -10.18 5.55 -4.24
C HIS A 222 -11.61 5.87 -4.62
N ASP A 223 -12.16 6.90 -3.96
CA ASP A 223 -13.39 7.54 -4.38
C ASP A 223 -13.28 9.07 -4.24
N ILE A 224 -14.16 9.80 -4.91
CA ILE A 224 -14.32 11.25 -4.79
C ILE A 224 -15.70 11.52 -4.21
N GLY A 225 -15.71 12.15 -3.05
CA GLY A 225 -16.98 12.39 -2.36
C GLY A 225 -16.78 12.99 -0.98
N VAL A 226 -17.61 12.56 -0.07
CA VAL A 226 -17.63 13.00 1.33
C VAL A 226 -17.62 11.77 2.23
N PHE A 227 -16.91 11.84 3.33
CA PHE A 227 -16.98 10.82 4.36
C PHE A 227 -17.17 11.42 5.76
N ALA A 228 -17.74 10.62 6.66
CA ALA A 228 -17.76 10.85 8.08
C ALA A 228 -17.19 9.64 8.81
N SER A 229 -16.34 9.84 9.80
CA SER A 229 -15.78 8.77 10.61
C SER A 229 -15.55 9.23 12.04
N GLY A 230 -15.35 8.27 12.96
CA GLY A 230 -15.09 8.61 14.35
C GLY A 230 -15.12 7.40 15.26
N ARG A 231 -14.85 7.66 16.54
CA ARG A 231 -14.98 6.67 17.62
C ARG A 231 -16.44 6.59 18.07
N VAL A 232 -16.87 5.41 18.49
CA VAL A 232 -18.15 5.20 19.18
C VAL A 232 -17.83 5.05 20.65
N PRO A 233 -18.51 5.76 21.57
CA PRO A 233 -18.36 5.54 23.00
C PRO A 233 -18.74 4.09 23.36
N SER A 234 -17.79 3.20 23.47
CA SER A 234 -17.96 1.75 23.60
C SER A 234 -17.06 1.12 24.66
N GLY A 235 -16.44 1.97 25.53
CA GLY A 235 -15.51 1.53 26.56
C GLY A 235 -14.37 0.74 25.97
N THR A 236 -14.06 -0.40 26.56
CA THR A 236 -12.92 -1.26 26.20
C THR A 236 -13.03 -1.97 24.84
N LEU A 237 -14.16 -1.81 24.12
CA LEU A 237 -14.30 -2.39 22.77
C LEU A 237 -13.60 -1.56 21.70
N GLY A 238 -13.39 -0.26 21.92
CA GLY A 238 -12.69 0.64 20.98
C GLY A 238 -13.35 0.68 19.60
N LEU A 239 -14.69 0.81 19.54
CA LEU A 239 -15.44 0.83 18.28
C LEU A 239 -15.17 2.12 17.50
N LYS A 240 -15.04 1.96 16.17
CA LYS A 240 -14.90 3.06 15.20
C LYS A 240 -15.90 2.83 14.06
N TYR A 241 -16.45 3.91 13.52
CA TYR A 241 -17.32 3.88 12.36
C TYR A 241 -16.77 4.69 11.21
N VAL A 242 -17.20 4.34 9.99
CA VAL A 242 -17.00 5.15 8.78
C VAL A 242 -18.26 5.07 7.92
N PHE A 243 -18.61 6.20 7.33
CA PHE A 243 -19.64 6.34 6.32
C PHE A 243 -19.09 7.18 5.17
N GLU A 244 -19.27 6.71 3.94
CA GLU A 244 -18.76 7.36 2.73
C GLU A 244 -19.88 7.47 1.69
N ILE A 245 -19.90 8.59 0.97
CA ILE A 245 -20.74 8.82 -0.21
C ILE A 245 -19.84 9.40 -1.28
N GLY A 246 -19.80 8.78 -2.45
CA GLY A 246 -18.96 9.25 -3.55
C GLY A 246 -19.49 8.91 -4.93
N ASN A 247 -18.68 9.17 -5.92
CA ASN A 247 -18.99 8.91 -7.33
C ASN A 247 -18.99 7.42 -7.66
N GLY A 248 -18.29 6.61 -6.83
CA GLY A 248 -18.12 5.20 -7.08
C GLY A 248 -17.06 4.87 -8.13
N GLN A 249 -17.05 3.63 -8.56
CA GLN A 249 -16.08 3.09 -9.51
C GLN A 249 -16.52 3.36 -10.95
N SER A 250 -15.57 3.75 -11.81
CA SER A 250 -15.83 3.83 -13.24
C SER A 250 -15.93 2.44 -13.86
N SER A 251 -16.95 2.23 -14.67
CA SER A 251 -17.20 0.99 -15.40
C SER A 251 -16.52 0.94 -16.77
N GLN A 252 -15.93 2.01 -17.23
CA GLN A 252 -15.34 2.07 -18.59
C GLN A 252 -14.16 1.12 -18.74
N ASN A 253 -13.45 0.86 -17.66
CA ASN A 253 -12.43 -0.16 -17.61
C ASN A 253 -12.36 -0.80 -16.21
N PRO A 254 -13.28 -1.68 -15.85
CA PRO A 254 -13.36 -2.27 -14.51
C PRO A 254 -12.14 -3.15 -14.17
N ALA A 255 -11.35 -3.58 -15.16
CA ALA A 255 -10.08 -4.29 -14.94
C ALA A 255 -8.92 -3.33 -14.60
N ASN A 256 -9.09 -2.05 -14.84
CA ASN A 256 -8.17 -1.00 -14.42
C ASN A 256 -8.91 -0.13 -13.42
N GLU A 257 -8.33 0.08 -12.27
CA GLU A 257 -8.78 1.19 -11.46
C GLU A 257 -8.82 2.44 -12.35
N ALA A 258 -9.95 3.11 -12.38
CA ALA A 258 -10.01 4.44 -12.91
C ALA A 258 -9.29 5.35 -11.89
N THR A 259 -7.96 5.32 -11.91
CA THR A 259 -7.09 6.07 -11.00
C THR A 259 -7.39 7.56 -11.01
N GLN A 260 -8.08 8.00 -12.03
CA GLN A 260 -8.50 9.37 -12.23
C GLN A 260 -10.03 9.47 -12.31
N ASN A 261 -10.74 8.81 -11.41
CA ASN A 261 -12.19 8.94 -11.31
C ASN A 261 -12.56 10.39 -10.91
N SER A 262 -12.32 11.33 -11.83
CA SER A 262 -12.53 12.76 -11.62
C SER A 262 -13.96 13.20 -11.93
N ALA A 263 -14.74 12.35 -12.59
CA ALA A 263 -16.13 12.61 -12.94
C ALA A 263 -16.95 11.32 -12.77
N ASP A 264 -18.20 11.47 -12.36
CA ASP A 264 -19.16 10.39 -12.30
C ASP A 264 -19.62 10.00 -13.71
N GLU A 265 -19.78 8.73 -13.99
CA GLU A 265 -20.32 8.22 -15.25
C GLU A 265 -21.84 8.00 -15.22
N ASN A 266 -22.47 8.17 -14.08
CA ASN A 266 -23.91 8.01 -13.88
C ASN A 266 -24.40 8.93 -12.75
N ASN A 267 -25.71 9.01 -12.54
CA ASN A 267 -26.32 9.83 -11.48
C ASN A 267 -26.46 9.06 -10.15
N GLY A 268 -26.11 7.76 -10.10
CA GLY A 268 -26.11 6.98 -8.87
C GLY A 268 -24.87 7.30 -8.04
N LYS A 269 -25.01 7.37 -6.72
CA LYS A 269 -23.87 7.55 -5.83
C LYS A 269 -23.52 6.23 -5.16
N ALA A 270 -22.22 6.00 -4.98
CA ALA A 270 -21.74 4.90 -4.17
C ALA A 270 -21.84 5.21 -2.67
N PHE A 271 -22.08 4.20 -1.88
CA PHE A 271 -22.16 4.29 -0.43
C PHE A 271 -21.28 3.22 0.20
N ASN A 272 -20.56 3.58 1.24
CA ASN A 272 -19.84 2.63 2.07
C ASN A 272 -20.15 2.87 3.54
N VAL A 273 -20.35 1.79 4.29
CA VAL A 273 -20.50 1.80 5.74
C VAL A 273 -19.56 0.78 6.33
N GLY A 274 -18.73 1.20 7.27
CA GLY A 274 -17.80 0.32 7.97
C GLY A 274 -17.88 0.49 9.49
N LEU A 275 -17.60 -0.61 10.17
CA LEU A 275 -17.48 -0.68 11.62
C LEU A 275 -16.24 -1.52 11.95
N SER A 276 -15.42 -1.03 12.88
CA SER A 276 -14.27 -1.78 13.38
C SER A 276 -14.17 -1.69 14.89
N ALA A 277 -13.52 -2.68 15.49
CA ALA A 277 -13.25 -2.75 16.92
C ALA A 277 -11.76 -3.00 17.16
N ASN A 278 -11.22 -2.27 18.14
CA ASN A 278 -9.86 -2.43 18.66
C ASN A 278 -9.93 -2.72 20.17
N PRO A 279 -10.25 -3.99 20.57
CA PRO A 279 -10.48 -4.30 21.97
C PRO A 279 -9.24 -4.13 22.84
N GLU A 280 -9.30 -3.35 23.89
CA GLU A 280 -8.18 -3.12 24.83
C GLU A 280 -7.66 -4.41 25.47
N ARG A 281 -8.54 -5.40 25.68
CA ARG A 281 -8.18 -6.72 26.20
C ARG A 281 -7.18 -7.48 25.31
N PHE A 282 -7.15 -7.16 24.02
CA PHE A 282 -6.29 -7.80 23.02
C PHE A 282 -5.52 -6.73 22.24
N PRO A 283 -4.49 -6.09 22.86
CA PRO A 283 -3.72 -5.03 22.22
C PRO A 283 -3.14 -5.51 20.88
N GLY A 284 -3.30 -4.70 19.84
CA GLY A 284 -2.90 -5.03 18.48
C GLY A 284 -3.93 -5.82 17.66
N LEU A 285 -5.04 -6.27 18.25
CA LEU A 285 -6.14 -6.90 17.51
C LEU A 285 -7.08 -5.83 16.97
N GLN A 286 -7.37 -5.90 15.68
CA GLN A 286 -8.47 -5.19 15.04
C GLN A 286 -9.35 -6.17 14.29
N VAL A 287 -10.66 -6.04 14.45
CA VAL A 287 -11.65 -6.73 13.65
C VAL A 287 -12.58 -5.71 13.02
N GLY A 288 -13.02 -5.95 11.81
CA GLY A 288 -13.89 -4.99 11.15
C GLY A 288 -14.67 -5.58 9.99
N PHE A 289 -15.67 -4.82 9.59
CA PHE A 289 -16.59 -5.15 8.53
C PHE A 289 -16.96 -3.87 7.79
N SER A 290 -17.11 -3.98 6.47
CA SER A 290 -17.64 -2.88 5.65
C SER A 290 -18.57 -3.43 4.56
N THR A 291 -19.51 -2.60 4.15
CA THR A 291 -20.40 -2.86 3.02
C THR A 291 -20.41 -1.63 2.11
N HIS A 292 -20.13 -1.86 0.83
CA HIS A 292 -20.13 -0.83 -0.20
C HIS A 292 -21.13 -1.19 -1.28
N ARG A 293 -21.90 -0.22 -1.73
CA ARG A 293 -22.86 -0.38 -2.83
C ARG A 293 -22.60 0.67 -3.88
N ASP A 294 -22.55 0.23 -5.14
CA ASP A 294 -22.29 1.07 -6.29
C ASP A 294 -23.12 0.64 -7.49
N ARG A 295 -23.35 1.54 -8.44
CA ARG A 295 -24.02 1.28 -9.70
C ARG A 295 -23.07 1.56 -10.87
N LEU A 296 -22.68 0.53 -11.60
CA LEU A 296 -21.85 0.62 -12.78
C LEU A 296 -22.70 0.77 -14.04
N LYS A 297 -22.31 1.69 -14.91
CA LYS A 297 -22.97 1.92 -16.20
C LYS A 297 -21.98 1.78 -17.36
N PRO A 298 -21.60 0.55 -17.75
CA PRO A 298 -20.68 0.33 -18.85
C PRO A 298 -21.27 0.85 -20.18
N ALA A 299 -20.44 1.45 -21.02
CA ALA A 299 -20.88 2.03 -22.30
C ALA A 299 -21.59 1.04 -23.23
N ASN A 300 -21.20 -0.24 -23.19
CA ASN A 300 -21.70 -1.28 -24.11
C ASN A 300 -22.21 -2.54 -23.39
N ALA A 301 -22.63 -2.41 -22.13
CA ALA A 301 -23.14 -3.52 -21.34
C ALA A 301 -24.29 -3.08 -20.44
N ALA A 302 -25.02 -4.03 -19.87
CA ALA A 302 -26.10 -3.76 -18.95
C ALA A 302 -25.60 -3.08 -17.67
N VAL A 303 -26.40 -2.13 -17.17
CA VAL A 303 -26.20 -1.51 -15.88
C VAL A 303 -26.10 -2.62 -14.81
N THR A 304 -25.14 -2.50 -13.92
CA THR A 304 -24.86 -3.50 -12.90
C THR A 304 -24.86 -2.84 -11.53
N ASP A 305 -25.73 -3.31 -10.64
CA ASP A 305 -25.68 -2.96 -9.23
C ASP A 305 -24.67 -3.87 -8.53
N GLN A 306 -23.63 -3.29 -7.94
CA GLN A 306 -22.64 -4.01 -7.16
C GLN A 306 -22.84 -3.82 -5.67
N THR A 307 -22.70 -4.90 -4.93
CA THR A 307 -22.60 -4.89 -3.46
C THR A 307 -21.33 -5.61 -3.07
N THR A 308 -20.43 -4.87 -2.45
CA THR A 308 -19.16 -5.40 -1.91
C THR A 308 -19.30 -5.52 -0.40
N ILE A 309 -18.91 -6.67 0.12
CA ILE A 309 -18.81 -6.94 1.55
C ILE A 309 -17.37 -7.30 1.84
N ALA A 310 -16.78 -6.62 2.81
CA ALA A 310 -15.42 -6.91 3.28
C ALA A 310 -15.44 -7.16 4.79
N ALA A 311 -14.61 -8.10 5.22
CA ALA A 311 -14.37 -8.36 6.64
C ALA A 311 -12.89 -8.62 6.87
N HIS A 312 -12.39 -8.20 8.03
CA HIS A 312 -11.00 -8.42 8.40
C HIS A 312 -10.85 -8.79 9.88
N ALA A 313 -9.81 -9.55 10.15
CA ALA A 313 -9.29 -9.79 11.49
C ALA A 313 -7.76 -9.69 11.40
N VAL A 314 -7.19 -8.66 11.99
CA VAL A 314 -5.77 -8.38 11.91
C VAL A 314 -5.17 -8.26 13.30
N TYR A 315 -3.96 -8.74 13.45
CA TYR A 315 -3.18 -8.60 14.67
C TYR A 315 -1.84 -7.95 14.32
N GLN A 316 -1.58 -6.80 14.93
CA GLN A 316 -0.32 -6.05 14.78
C GLN A 316 0.31 -5.86 16.16
N GLY A 317 1.14 -6.81 16.55
CA GLY A 317 1.96 -6.72 17.76
C GLY A 317 3.37 -6.22 17.46
N THR A 318 4.18 -6.07 18.49
CA THR A 318 5.55 -5.57 18.37
C THR A 318 6.45 -6.42 17.47
N ALA A 319 6.28 -7.74 17.51
CA ALA A 319 7.08 -8.66 16.72
C ALA A 319 6.27 -9.44 15.67
N LEU A 320 4.99 -9.68 15.91
CA LEU A 320 4.12 -10.49 15.05
C LEU A 320 3.09 -9.60 14.36
N GLU A 321 2.94 -9.75 13.06
CA GLU A 321 1.83 -9.21 12.28
C GLU A 321 1.10 -10.38 11.63
N TRP A 322 -0.23 -10.38 11.74
CA TRP A 322 -1.08 -11.37 11.09
C TRP A 322 -2.33 -10.69 10.52
N LEU A 323 -2.41 -10.66 9.21
CA LEU A 323 -3.47 -9.99 8.45
C LEU A 323 -4.36 -11.04 7.80
N ASN A 324 -5.68 -10.93 7.97
CA ASN A 324 -6.66 -11.78 7.33
C ASN A 324 -7.80 -10.94 6.85
N GLU A 325 -8.13 -11.02 5.56
CA GLU A 325 -9.25 -10.31 4.97
C GLU A 325 -9.96 -11.15 3.93
N ILE A 326 -11.25 -10.93 3.81
CA ILE A 326 -12.12 -11.47 2.78
C ILE A 326 -12.94 -10.34 2.16
N VAL A 327 -13.06 -10.37 0.85
CA VAL A 327 -13.93 -9.46 0.08
C VAL A 327 -14.81 -10.30 -0.83
N THR A 328 -16.11 -10.03 -0.81
CA THR A 328 -17.09 -10.64 -1.71
C THR A 328 -17.83 -9.54 -2.45
N VAL A 329 -17.87 -9.61 -3.77
CA VAL A 329 -18.57 -8.69 -4.67
C VAL A 329 -19.70 -9.44 -5.34
N ARG A 330 -20.93 -9.02 -5.10
CA ARG A 330 -22.11 -9.46 -5.84
C ARG A 330 -22.42 -8.41 -6.90
N SER A 331 -22.49 -8.85 -8.15
CA SER A 331 -22.86 -8.04 -9.31
C SER A 331 -24.22 -8.49 -9.81
N ALA A 332 -25.26 -7.68 -9.60
CA ALA A 332 -26.60 -7.89 -10.08
C ALA A 332 -26.83 -7.08 -11.34
N ARG A 333 -27.09 -7.75 -12.47
CA ARG A 333 -27.37 -7.09 -13.75
C ARG A 333 -28.86 -6.87 -13.93
N LEU A 334 -29.23 -5.72 -14.45
CA LEU A 334 -30.58 -5.49 -14.89
C LEU A 334 -30.83 -6.36 -16.14
N ALA A 335 -31.62 -7.42 -15.98
CA ALA A 335 -31.99 -8.52 -16.88
C ALA A 335 -31.51 -8.46 -18.37
N PRO A 336 -31.27 -9.60 -19.03
CA PRO A 336 -31.58 -10.98 -18.63
C PRO A 336 -30.39 -11.81 -18.11
N ALA A 337 -29.29 -11.18 -17.68
CA ALA A 337 -28.08 -11.89 -17.27
C ALA A 337 -28.20 -12.35 -15.78
N PRO A 338 -27.64 -13.50 -15.42
CA PRO A 338 -27.64 -13.96 -14.04
C PRO A 338 -26.72 -13.10 -13.17
N ASP A 339 -27.07 -13.01 -11.89
CA ASP A 339 -26.18 -12.44 -10.88
C ASP A 339 -24.87 -13.21 -10.82
N SER A 340 -23.80 -12.50 -10.52
CA SER A 340 -22.48 -13.09 -10.31
C SER A 340 -21.91 -12.75 -8.95
N VAL A 341 -21.09 -13.66 -8.43
CA VAL A 341 -20.39 -13.46 -7.17
C VAL A 341 -18.90 -13.71 -7.38
N THR A 342 -18.09 -12.75 -6.98
CA THR A 342 -16.63 -12.84 -6.99
C THR A 342 -16.13 -12.73 -5.55
N THR A 343 -15.28 -13.67 -5.12
CA THR A 343 -14.73 -13.69 -3.76
C THR A 343 -13.23 -13.71 -3.80
N GLY A 344 -12.60 -12.88 -2.99
CA GLY A 344 -11.18 -12.85 -2.72
C GLY A 344 -10.89 -12.97 -1.24
N LEU A 345 -9.82 -13.65 -0.88
CA LEU A 345 -9.32 -13.69 0.50
C LEU A 345 -7.79 -13.78 0.52
N TYR A 346 -7.18 -13.31 1.58
CA TYR A 346 -5.80 -13.59 1.87
C TYR A 346 -5.55 -13.72 3.39
N THR A 347 -4.49 -14.44 3.71
CA THR A 347 -3.85 -14.43 5.02
C THR A 347 -2.38 -14.12 4.84
N GLN A 348 -1.83 -13.23 5.65
CA GLN A 348 -0.41 -12.88 5.67
C GLN A 348 0.10 -12.89 7.10
N VAL A 349 1.19 -13.58 7.33
CA VAL A 349 1.88 -13.57 8.63
C VAL A 349 3.32 -13.12 8.43
N SER A 350 3.79 -12.27 9.31
CA SER A 350 5.20 -11.85 9.37
C SER A 350 5.68 -11.76 10.81
N ARG A 351 6.97 -11.99 11.02
CA ARG A 351 7.58 -11.87 12.35
C ARG A 351 8.91 -11.14 12.27
N GLN A 352 9.07 -10.16 13.15
CA GLN A 352 10.30 -9.36 13.26
C GLN A 352 11.36 -10.10 14.07
N PHE A 353 12.58 -10.17 13.55
CA PHE A 353 13.79 -10.68 14.19
C PHE A 353 14.92 -9.65 14.00
N GLY A 354 15.06 -8.73 14.93
CA GLY A 354 15.96 -7.60 14.76
C GLY A 354 15.59 -6.78 13.51
N GLN A 355 16.48 -6.71 12.54
CA GLN A 355 16.25 -6.00 11.27
C GLN A 355 15.57 -6.86 10.19
N LEU A 356 15.37 -8.15 10.44
CA LEU A 356 14.82 -9.08 9.48
C LEU A 356 13.35 -9.38 9.80
N ARG A 357 12.52 -9.41 8.75
CA ARG A 357 11.10 -9.74 8.83
C ARG A 357 10.74 -10.74 7.72
N PRO A 358 10.90 -12.05 7.92
CA PRO A 358 10.31 -13.05 7.04
C PRO A 358 8.79 -12.95 7.07
N TYR A 359 8.17 -13.24 5.92
CA TYR A 359 6.72 -13.28 5.79
C TYR A 359 6.25 -14.38 4.86
N PHE A 360 5.03 -14.81 5.10
CA PHE A 360 4.27 -15.73 4.27
C PHE A 360 2.90 -15.13 3.99
N ARG A 361 2.42 -15.20 2.74
CA ARG A 361 1.06 -14.87 2.37
C ARG A 361 0.49 -15.99 1.51
N TYR A 362 -0.74 -16.37 1.76
CA TYR A 362 -1.57 -17.14 0.84
C TYR A 362 -2.75 -16.31 0.41
N GLN A 363 -3.03 -16.33 -0.88
CA GLN A 363 -4.13 -15.58 -1.47
C GLN A 363 -4.97 -16.46 -2.38
N TYR A 364 -6.26 -16.10 -2.48
CA TYR A 364 -7.24 -16.80 -3.28
C TYR A 364 -8.25 -15.81 -3.85
N ILE A 365 -8.56 -15.91 -5.14
CA ILE A 365 -9.65 -15.20 -5.81
C ILE A 365 -10.40 -16.21 -6.67
N ASN A 366 -11.71 -16.17 -6.61
CA ASN A 366 -12.60 -16.89 -7.49
C ASN A 366 -13.62 -15.91 -8.10
N ALA A 367 -13.33 -15.49 -9.32
CA ALA A 367 -14.18 -14.60 -10.08
C ALA A 367 -15.05 -15.42 -11.05
N SER A 368 -16.34 -15.11 -11.07
CA SER A 368 -17.29 -15.73 -12.00
C SER A 368 -16.98 -15.33 -13.43
N ALA A 369 -17.02 -16.30 -14.36
CA ALA A 369 -16.91 -16.01 -15.78
C ALA A 369 -18.09 -15.17 -16.32
N ALA A 370 -19.21 -15.17 -15.62
CA ALA A 370 -20.38 -14.35 -15.93
C ALA A 370 -20.21 -12.89 -15.51
N ASP A 371 -19.23 -12.58 -14.61
CA ASP A 371 -18.99 -11.23 -14.15
C ASP A 371 -18.23 -10.42 -15.19
N ALA A 372 -18.84 -9.36 -15.73
CA ALA A 372 -18.22 -8.53 -16.74
C ALA A 372 -16.99 -7.77 -16.21
N ALA A 373 -17.01 -7.40 -14.94
CA ALA A 373 -15.93 -6.65 -14.30
C ALA A 373 -14.72 -7.55 -13.99
N PHE A 374 -14.97 -8.78 -13.53
CA PHE A 374 -13.92 -9.63 -12.96
C PHE A 374 -13.65 -10.92 -13.74
N ARG A 375 -14.32 -11.15 -14.88
CA ARG A 375 -14.18 -12.39 -15.67
C ARG A 375 -12.74 -12.74 -16.04
N THR A 376 -11.88 -11.74 -16.23
CA THR A 376 -10.46 -11.93 -16.57
C THR A 376 -9.62 -12.37 -15.37
N LEU A 377 -10.11 -12.20 -14.15
CA LEU A 377 -9.45 -12.69 -12.96
C LEU A 377 -9.55 -14.22 -12.84
N GLY A 378 -10.73 -14.78 -13.09
CA GLY A 378 -10.99 -16.21 -12.98
C GLY A 378 -10.62 -16.76 -11.59
N LEU A 379 -10.35 -18.06 -11.54
CA LEU A 379 -9.79 -18.68 -10.33
C LEU A 379 -8.27 -18.48 -10.33
N ARG A 380 -7.76 -17.84 -9.28
CA ARG A 380 -6.32 -17.70 -9.02
C ARG A 380 -6.01 -17.83 -7.54
N HIS A 381 -4.94 -18.51 -7.23
CA HIS A 381 -4.51 -18.69 -5.84
C HIS A 381 -3.03 -19.09 -5.76
N GLY A 382 -2.41 -18.85 -4.63
CA GLY A 382 -1.05 -19.32 -4.41
C GLY A 382 -0.35 -18.67 -3.22
N PRO A 383 0.78 -19.26 -2.83
CA PRO A 383 1.64 -18.75 -1.77
C PRO A 383 2.60 -17.68 -2.29
N THR A 384 2.93 -16.77 -1.38
CA THR A 384 4.01 -15.80 -1.48
C THR A 384 4.90 -15.97 -0.26
N LEU A 385 6.19 -16.04 -0.46
CA LEU A 385 7.21 -16.11 0.58
C LEU A 385 8.17 -14.94 0.38
N GLY A 386 8.58 -14.29 1.44
CA GLY A 386 9.55 -13.22 1.30
C GLY A 386 10.26 -12.87 2.60
N LEU A 387 11.21 -11.99 2.42
CA LEU A 387 12.04 -11.45 3.48
C LEU A 387 12.18 -9.93 3.29
N ARG A 388 11.88 -9.17 4.33
CA ARG A 388 12.19 -7.75 4.43
C ARG A 388 13.37 -7.58 5.40
N ARG A 389 14.31 -6.72 5.02
CA ARG A 389 15.40 -6.25 5.89
C ARG A 389 15.33 -4.74 5.98
N ASP A 390 15.13 -4.23 7.18
CA ASP A 390 15.16 -2.80 7.44
C ASP A 390 16.62 -2.31 7.48
N MET A 391 16.89 -1.22 6.78
CA MET A 391 18.20 -0.55 6.72
C MET A 391 18.06 0.83 7.39
N GLY A 392 18.06 0.82 8.72
CA GLY A 392 17.77 2.01 9.52
C GLY A 392 16.28 2.41 9.43
N LYS A 393 16.03 3.73 9.52
CA LYS A 393 14.67 4.29 9.56
C LYS A 393 14.14 4.70 8.17
N PHE A 394 14.99 4.68 7.14
CA PHE A 394 14.69 5.32 5.86
C PHE A 394 14.68 4.38 4.67
N ALA A 395 15.16 3.14 4.83
CA ALA A 395 15.21 2.19 3.71
C ALA A 395 14.91 0.76 4.15
N ALA A 396 14.40 -0.04 3.22
CA ALA A 396 14.19 -1.47 3.37
C ALA A 396 14.52 -2.21 2.07
N VAL A 397 15.28 -3.30 2.17
CA VAL A 397 15.49 -4.24 1.07
C VAL A 397 14.56 -5.42 1.25
N LYS A 398 13.90 -5.83 0.17
CA LYS A 398 12.97 -6.94 0.19
C LYS A 398 13.26 -7.91 -0.94
N ALA A 399 13.04 -9.19 -0.68
CA ALA A 399 13.06 -10.26 -1.67
C ALA A 399 11.77 -11.09 -1.51
N GLN A 400 11.15 -11.46 -2.63
CA GLN A 400 9.88 -12.17 -2.65
C GLN A 400 9.86 -13.22 -3.74
N TYR A 401 9.38 -14.40 -3.41
CA TYR A 401 8.99 -15.45 -4.34
C TYR A 401 7.47 -15.61 -4.29
N GLU A 402 6.82 -15.65 -5.44
CA GLU A 402 5.39 -15.87 -5.57
C GLU A 402 5.13 -17.01 -6.55
N ARG A 403 4.22 -17.92 -6.18
CA ARG A 403 3.71 -18.97 -7.05
C ARG A 403 2.21 -18.79 -7.23
N LEU A 404 1.79 -18.43 -8.45
CA LEU A 404 0.40 -18.16 -8.78
C LEU A 404 -0.15 -19.25 -9.70
N LYS A 405 -1.17 -19.99 -9.21
CA LYS A 405 -1.98 -20.89 -10.03
C LYS A 405 -3.19 -20.14 -10.57
N ARG A 406 -3.51 -20.38 -11.84
CA ARG A 406 -4.67 -19.82 -12.53
C ARG A 406 -5.44 -20.94 -13.23
N ARG A 407 -6.79 -20.85 -13.27
CA ARG A 407 -7.61 -21.83 -13.98
C ARG A 407 -7.26 -21.84 -15.46
N ALA A 408 -7.06 -23.06 -16.03
CA ALA A 408 -6.76 -23.28 -17.43
C ALA A 408 -5.53 -22.53 -18.00
N MET A 409 -4.63 -22.09 -17.13
CA MET A 409 -3.38 -21.42 -17.50
C MET A 409 -2.19 -22.05 -16.79
N PRO A 410 -0.98 -21.97 -17.34
CA PRO A 410 0.23 -22.38 -16.64
C PRO A 410 0.37 -21.69 -15.29
N THR A 411 0.91 -22.42 -14.32
CA THR A 411 1.32 -21.81 -13.04
C THR A 411 2.49 -20.88 -13.31
N VAL A 412 2.46 -19.69 -12.74
CA VAL A 412 3.53 -18.69 -12.85
C VAL A 412 4.30 -18.65 -11.55
N ASN A 413 5.63 -18.72 -11.64
CA ASN A 413 6.55 -18.49 -10.55
C ASN A 413 7.28 -17.18 -10.83
N SER A 414 7.36 -16.29 -9.85
CA SER A 414 8.08 -15.04 -9.97
C SER A 414 9.00 -14.78 -8.79
N LEU A 415 10.13 -14.17 -9.09
CA LEU A 415 11.08 -13.66 -8.11
C LEU A 415 11.14 -12.14 -8.25
N THR A 416 11.01 -11.43 -7.14
CA THR A 416 11.02 -9.98 -7.11
C THR A 416 11.97 -9.50 -6.02
N GLY A 417 12.81 -8.53 -6.35
CA GLY A 417 13.62 -7.76 -5.41
C GLY A 417 13.15 -6.31 -5.37
N GLN A 418 13.23 -5.64 -4.24
CA GLN A 418 12.85 -4.23 -4.09
C GLN A 418 13.74 -3.53 -3.06
N LEU A 419 14.16 -2.32 -3.39
CA LEU A 419 14.68 -1.34 -2.44
C LEU A 419 13.60 -0.25 -2.31
N ALA A 420 13.03 -0.12 -1.12
CA ALA A 420 12.05 0.91 -0.80
C ALA A 420 12.65 1.89 0.22
N PHE A 421 12.36 3.18 0.07
CA PHE A 421 12.95 4.24 0.92
C PHE A 421 11.98 5.40 1.12
N THR A 422 12.26 6.19 2.17
CA THR A 422 11.52 7.43 2.53
C THR A 422 12.51 8.51 2.95
N PHE A 423 12.16 9.77 2.77
CA PHE A 423 12.96 10.94 3.16
C PHE A 423 12.12 12.21 3.24
#